data_cc492a8c2fdff85e23a6bb37ad777356
#
_entry.id   cc492a8c2fdff85e23a6bb37ad777356
#
_cell.length_a   1.000
_cell.length_b   1.000
_cell.length_c   1.000
_cell.angle_alpha   90.00
_cell.angle_beta   90.00
_cell.angle_gamma   90.00
#
_symmetry.space_group_name_H-M   'P 1'
#
loop_
_entity.id
_entity.type
_entity.pdbx_description
1 polymer ?
#
loop_
_entity_poly.entity_id
_entity_poly.type
_entity_poly.pdbx_seq_one_letter_code
_entity_poly.pdbx_strand_id
1 'polypeptide(L)'
;MVQVPRRKIAQLSAALTALVSMPALAHPGMHHIAGFASGFAHPLAGWDHLLAMLAVGLWASQQRRTMAVALPLAFPLVMVLGALAAAAGYALPAAETGIAASVLVLGLLVAFAVKMPAWGGLPVVALFAAAHGYAHGMEVPAGSALATYGAGFVVATVMLHLAGLVAGHLIQVRSAGNAVRALGASMAAGGVYLLAAI
;
A
#
# COMPACT_ATOMS: atom_id res chain seq x y z
N MET A 1 -35.70 8.05 9.21
CA MET A 1 -35.05 6.77 8.94
C MET A 1 -35.14 6.50 7.44
N VAL A 2 -34.04 6.66 6.69
CA VAL A 2 -34.01 6.39 5.25
C VAL A 2 -33.80 4.89 5.06
N GLN A 3 -34.83 4.17 4.63
CA GLN A 3 -34.72 2.76 4.27
C GLN A 3 -34.00 2.63 2.92
N VAL A 4 -32.78 2.10 2.94
CA VAL A 4 -32.06 1.72 1.73
C VAL A 4 -32.74 0.49 1.13
N PRO A 5 -33.22 0.53 -0.12
CA PRO A 5 -33.93 -0.60 -0.72
C PRO A 5 -33.01 -1.82 -0.81
N ARG A 6 -33.52 -2.99 -0.35
CA ARG A 6 -32.78 -4.29 -0.31
C ARG A 6 -32.12 -4.67 -1.64
N ARG A 7 -32.68 -4.24 -2.79
CA ARG A 7 -32.07 -4.42 -4.12
C ARG A 7 -30.73 -3.70 -4.27
N LYS A 8 -30.55 -2.50 -3.71
CA LYS A 8 -29.27 -1.77 -3.78
C LYS A 8 -28.20 -2.42 -2.91
N ILE A 9 -28.57 -3.00 -1.77
CA ILE A 9 -27.64 -3.75 -0.92
C ILE A 9 -27.18 -5.03 -1.63
N ALA A 10 -28.11 -5.77 -2.25
CA ALA A 10 -27.78 -6.97 -3.02
C ALA A 10 -26.89 -6.67 -4.26
N GLN A 11 -27.10 -5.57 -4.91
CA GLN A 11 -26.26 -5.13 -6.06
C GLN A 11 -24.86 -4.69 -5.62
N LEU A 12 -24.73 -4.01 -4.48
CA LEU A 12 -23.43 -3.67 -3.88
C LEU A 12 -22.68 -4.91 -3.39
N SER A 13 -23.40 -5.86 -2.78
CA SER A 13 -22.78 -7.13 -2.35
C SER A 13 -22.33 -7.97 -3.55
N ALA A 14 -23.12 -8.05 -4.62
CA ALA A 14 -22.75 -8.77 -5.84
C ALA A 14 -21.58 -8.12 -6.58
N ALA A 15 -21.50 -6.78 -6.60
CA ALA A 15 -20.37 -6.03 -7.16
C ALA A 15 -19.09 -6.24 -6.33
N LEU A 16 -19.22 -6.28 -5.00
CA LEU A 16 -18.09 -6.54 -4.10
C LEU A 16 -17.58 -7.98 -4.24
N THR A 17 -18.49 -8.95 -4.38
CA THR A 17 -18.14 -10.37 -4.58
C THR A 17 -17.51 -10.61 -5.96
N ALA A 18 -17.96 -9.90 -7.00
CA ALA A 18 -17.36 -9.97 -8.33
C ALA A 18 -15.94 -9.38 -8.39
N LEU A 19 -15.62 -8.40 -7.53
CA LEU A 19 -14.27 -7.85 -7.39
C LEU A 19 -13.31 -8.80 -6.66
N VAL A 20 -13.83 -9.71 -5.81
CA VAL A 20 -13.04 -10.69 -5.05
C VAL A 20 -12.80 -11.98 -5.83
N SER A 21 -13.58 -12.26 -6.89
CA SER A 21 -13.51 -13.49 -7.68
C SER A 21 -12.72 -13.34 -8.99
N MET A 22 -11.78 -12.42 -9.11
CA MET A 22 -10.85 -12.47 -10.23
C MET A 22 -9.91 -13.67 -10.04
N PRO A 23 -9.97 -14.71 -10.89
CA PRO A 23 -8.99 -15.78 -10.83
C PRO A 23 -7.62 -15.17 -11.04
N ALA A 24 -6.65 -15.55 -10.21
CA ALA A 24 -5.24 -15.35 -10.51
C ALA A 24 -4.98 -16.09 -11.82
N LEU A 25 -5.07 -15.40 -12.94
CA LEU A 25 -4.71 -15.92 -14.25
C LEU A 25 -3.17 -15.98 -14.33
N ALA A 26 -2.61 -16.99 -13.68
CA ALA A 26 -1.30 -17.49 -14.04
C ALA A 26 -1.44 -18.11 -15.44
N HIS A 27 -1.38 -17.28 -16.48
CA HIS A 27 -1.29 -17.76 -17.84
C HIS A 27 0.17 -18.17 -18.14
N PRO A 28 0.46 -19.45 -18.42
CA PRO A 28 1.68 -19.83 -19.07
C PRO A 28 1.59 -19.36 -20.54
N GLY A 29 2.10 -18.17 -20.82
CA GLY A 29 2.07 -17.65 -22.20
C GLY A 29 2.16 -16.15 -22.38
N MET A 30 2.12 -15.33 -21.32
CA MET A 30 2.41 -13.90 -21.43
C MET A 30 3.93 -13.69 -21.45
N HIS A 31 4.50 -13.93 -22.61
CA HIS A 31 5.86 -13.49 -22.92
C HIS A 31 5.97 -11.98 -22.72
N HIS A 32 6.68 -11.57 -21.66
CA HIS A 32 7.36 -10.29 -21.54
C HIS A 32 6.53 -9.02 -21.50
N ILE A 33 5.71 -8.84 -20.45
CA ILE A 33 5.55 -7.49 -19.89
C ILE A 33 6.77 -7.30 -18.97
N ALA A 34 7.95 -7.31 -19.57
CA ALA A 34 9.21 -7.13 -18.85
C ALA A 34 9.41 -5.63 -18.56
N GLY A 35 9.93 -5.31 -17.39
CA GLY A 35 10.36 -3.97 -17.06
C GLY A 35 9.28 -3.06 -16.47
N PHE A 36 9.11 -1.85 -17.01
CA PHE A 36 8.26 -0.80 -16.40
C PHE A 36 6.82 -1.24 -16.14
N ALA A 37 6.15 -1.87 -17.12
CA ALA A 37 4.75 -2.27 -16.98
C ALA A 37 4.57 -3.34 -15.89
N SER A 38 5.50 -4.29 -15.78
CA SER A 38 5.49 -5.30 -14.72
C SER A 38 5.68 -4.64 -13.35
N GLY A 39 6.66 -3.74 -13.21
CA GLY A 39 6.86 -2.99 -11.97
C GLY A 39 5.67 -2.13 -11.59
N PHE A 40 5.02 -1.49 -12.57
CA PHE A 40 3.84 -0.67 -12.34
C PHE A 40 2.62 -1.52 -11.88
N ALA A 41 2.42 -2.68 -12.50
CA ALA A 41 1.28 -3.55 -12.15
C ALA A 41 1.45 -4.24 -10.80
N HIS A 42 2.68 -4.47 -10.35
CA HIS A 42 3.00 -5.27 -9.18
C HIS A 42 2.30 -4.78 -7.89
N PRO A 43 2.44 -3.51 -7.44
CA PRO A 43 1.79 -3.04 -6.22
C PRO A 43 0.27 -2.95 -6.32
N LEU A 44 -0.28 -3.07 -7.52
CA LEU A 44 -1.73 -3.11 -7.74
C LEU A 44 -2.28 -4.53 -7.64
N ALA A 45 -1.44 -5.56 -7.79
CA ALA A 45 -1.82 -6.96 -7.76
C ALA A 45 -1.79 -7.58 -6.35
N GLY A 46 -0.93 -7.07 -5.45
CA GLY A 46 -0.81 -7.54 -4.07
C GLY A 46 -1.68 -6.73 -3.10
N TRP A 47 -2.57 -7.39 -2.36
CA TRP A 47 -3.44 -6.71 -1.39
C TRP A 47 -2.65 -6.04 -0.25
N ASP A 48 -1.59 -6.66 0.21
CA ASP A 48 -0.68 -6.13 1.23
C ASP A 48 -0.04 -4.81 0.79
N HIS A 49 0.48 -4.78 -0.43
CA HIS A 49 1.09 -3.60 -1.04
C HIS A 49 0.07 -2.50 -1.30
N LEU A 50 -1.04 -2.85 -1.93
CA LEU A 50 -2.12 -1.93 -2.22
C LEU A 50 -2.62 -1.24 -0.94
N LEU A 51 -2.89 -2.03 0.11
CA LEU A 51 -3.36 -1.53 1.39
C LEU A 51 -2.31 -0.67 2.10
N ALA A 52 -1.04 -1.11 2.12
CA ALA A 52 0.03 -0.34 2.74
C ALA A 52 0.24 1.02 2.05
N MET A 53 0.29 1.06 0.72
CA MET A 53 0.48 2.32 -0.04
C MET A 53 -0.69 3.28 0.15
N LEU A 54 -1.93 2.78 0.08
CA LEU A 54 -3.11 3.60 0.35
C LEU A 54 -3.13 4.10 1.80
N ALA A 55 -2.71 3.26 2.78
CA ALA A 55 -2.66 3.63 4.18
C ALA A 55 -1.65 4.76 4.45
N VAL A 56 -0.48 4.76 3.80
CA VAL A 56 0.47 5.89 3.88
C VAL A 56 -0.20 7.19 3.43
N GLY A 57 -0.91 7.18 2.29
CA GLY A 57 -1.62 8.34 1.79
C GLY A 57 -2.76 8.80 2.71
N LEU A 58 -3.57 7.86 3.20
CA LEU A 58 -4.65 8.14 4.15
C LEU A 58 -4.10 8.72 5.46
N TRP A 59 -3.03 8.17 5.99
CA TRP A 59 -2.39 8.69 7.19
C TRP A 59 -1.78 10.07 6.94
N ALA A 60 -1.14 10.28 5.80
CA ALA A 60 -0.62 11.59 5.38
C ALA A 60 -1.72 12.66 5.35
N SER A 61 -2.94 12.31 4.89
CA SER A 61 -4.09 13.23 4.87
C SER A 61 -4.52 13.73 6.27
N GLN A 62 -4.18 12.98 7.31
CA GLN A 62 -4.49 13.32 8.71
C GLN A 62 -3.39 14.14 9.37
N GLN A 63 -2.24 14.34 8.70
CA GLN A 63 -1.08 15.03 9.27
C GLN A 63 -1.08 16.54 9.00
N ARG A 64 -0.15 17.26 9.64
CA ARG A 64 0.15 18.66 9.27
C ARG A 64 0.78 18.70 7.88
N ARG A 65 0.61 19.82 7.16
CA ARG A 65 1.03 19.98 5.75
C ARG A 65 2.45 19.46 5.45
N THR A 66 3.41 19.74 6.32
CA THR A 66 4.79 19.28 6.14
C THR A 66 4.89 17.76 6.10
N MET A 67 4.23 17.08 7.05
CA MET A 67 4.21 15.61 7.12
C MET A 67 3.33 14.98 6.05
N ALA A 68 2.26 15.65 5.65
CA ALA A 68 1.40 15.21 4.56
C ALA A 68 2.16 15.07 3.23
N VAL A 69 3.23 15.85 3.04
CA VAL A 69 4.12 15.76 1.89
C VAL A 69 5.31 14.83 2.17
N ALA A 70 5.90 14.92 3.36
CA ALA A 70 7.12 14.18 3.68
C ALA A 70 6.91 12.66 3.71
N LEU A 71 5.79 12.16 4.23
CA LEU A 71 5.52 10.72 4.32
C LEU A 71 5.43 10.05 2.94
N PRO A 72 4.58 10.56 1.99
CA PRO A 72 4.52 9.99 0.65
C PRO A 72 5.81 10.09 -0.17
N LEU A 73 6.68 11.05 0.12
CA LEU A 73 7.98 11.18 -0.54
C LEU A 73 9.05 10.29 0.08
N ALA A 74 9.07 10.17 1.40
CA ALA A 74 10.06 9.35 2.11
C ALA A 74 9.92 7.86 1.76
N PHE A 75 8.68 7.37 1.62
CA PHE A 75 8.44 5.96 1.34
C PHE A 75 9.13 5.48 0.05
N PRO A 76 8.86 6.04 -1.15
CA PRO A 76 9.49 5.58 -2.38
C PRO A 76 11.01 5.80 -2.39
N LEU A 77 11.52 6.84 -1.74
CA LEU A 77 12.96 7.06 -1.63
C LEU A 77 13.65 5.95 -0.84
N VAL A 78 13.13 5.60 0.33
CA VAL A 78 13.69 4.52 1.15
C VAL A 78 13.44 3.15 0.52
N MET A 79 12.30 2.96 -0.14
CA MET A 79 11.98 1.75 -0.90
C MET A 79 13.04 1.48 -1.99
N VAL A 80 13.48 2.50 -2.73
CA VAL A 80 14.57 2.35 -3.70
C VAL A 80 15.86 1.90 -3.01
N LEU A 81 16.19 2.44 -1.84
CA LEU A 81 17.37 2.00 -1.07
C LEU A 81 17.25 0.53 -0.63
N GLY A 82 16.06 0.09 -0.22
CA GLY A 82 15.79 -1.32 0.11
C GLY A 82 16.01 -2.24 -1.10
N ALA A 83 15.50 -1.86 -2.28
CA ALA A 83 15.69 -2.62 -3.52
C ALA A 83 17.17 -2.70 -3.93
N LEU A 84 17.92 -1.61 -3.78
CA LEU A 84 19.35 -1.58 -4.06
C LEU A 84 20.13 -2.46 -3.05
N ALA A 85 19.72 -2.50 -1.79
CA ALA A 85 20.32 -3.38 -0.79
C ALA A 85 20.10 -4.85 -1.16
N ALA A 86 18.89 -5.23 -1.60
CA ALA A 86 18.60 -6.57 -2.10
C ALA A 86 19.49 -6.93 -3.32
N ALA A 87 19.58 -6.02 -4.29
CA ALA A 87 20.43 -6.21 -5.48
C ALA A 87 21.93 -6.31 -5.16
N ALA A 88 22.37 -5.68 -4.08
CA ALA A 88 23.74 -5.78 -3.56
C ALA A 88 23.99 -7.05 -2.72
N GLY A 89 22.99 -7.91 -2.53
CA GLY A 89 23.10 -9.16 -1.80
C GLY A 89 23.03 -9.03 -0.27
N TYR A 90 22.64 -7.88 0.26
CA TYR A 90 22.39 -7.77 1.70
C TYR A 90 21.13 -8.57 2.07
N ALA A 91 21.17 -9.31 3.18
CA ALA A 91 20.01 -10.02 3.68
C ALA A 91 19.17 -9.14 4.62
N LEU A 92 17.89 -9.04 4.34
CA LEU A 92 16.89 -8.46 5.25
C LEU A 92 15.91 -9.57 5.68
N PRO A 93 16.14 -10.21 6.85
CA PRO A 93 15.26 -11.27 7.32
C PRO A 93 13.86 -10.71 7.60
N ALA A 94 12.83 -11.56 7.40
CA ALA A 94 11.45 -11.23 7.70
C ALA A 94 10.88 -10.02 6.91
N ALA A 95 11.32 -9.79 5.67
CA ALA A 95 10.80 -8.71 4.84
C ALA A 95 9.28 -8.85 4.64
N GLU A 96 8.77 -10.06 4.35
CA GLU A 96 7.34 -10.36 4.22
C GLU A 96 6.56 -10.03 5.49
N THR A 97 7.10 -10.42 6.65
CA THR A 97 6.51 -10.04 7.95
C THR A 97 6.48 -8.51 8.13
N GLY A 98 7.52 -7.81 7.66
CA GLY A 98 7.58 -6.35 7.65
C GLY A 98 6.50 -5.72 6.78
N ILE A 99 6.24 -6.31 5.60
CA ILE A 99 5.17 -5.89 4.69
C ILE A 99 3.80 -6.07 5.36
N ALA A 100 3.50 -7.27 5.86
CA ALA A 100 2.23 -7.56 6.54
C ALA A 100 2.03 -6.67 7.79
N ALA A 101 3.10 -6.48 8.58
CA ALA A 101 3.08 -5.60 9.75
C ALA A 101 2.82 -4.13 9.37
N SER A 102 3.29 -3.69 8.19
CA SER A 102 3.04 -2.33 7.73
C SER A 102 1.55 -2.05 7.54
N VAL A 103 0.79 -3.01 6.98
CA VAL A 103 -0.66 -2.88 6.80
C VAL A 103 -1.36 -2.73 8.14
N LEU A 104 -0.98 -3.55 9.14
CA LEU A 104 -1.51 -3.45 10.49
C LEU A 104 -1.18 -2.11 11.13
N VAL A 105 0.09 -1.75 11.20
CA VAL A 105 0.54 -0.55 11.93
C VAL A 105 0.04 0.72 11.26
N LEU A 106 0.18 0.85 9.94
CA LEU A 106 -0.34 2.01 9.21
C LEU A 106 -1.86 2.08 9.30
N GLY A 107 -2.57 0.95 9.22
CA GLY A 107 -4.00 0.87 9.45
C GLY A 107 -4.41 1.40 10.83
N LEU A 108 -3.70 1.01 11.89
CA LEU A 108 -3.93 1.52 13.26
C LEU A 108 -3.63 3.02 13.36
N LEU A 109 -2.55 3.51 12.75
CA LEU A 109 -2.23 4.93 12.73
C LEU A 109 -3.34 5.76 12.07
N VAL A 110 -3.93 5.24 10.98
CA VAL A 110 -5.10 5.85 10.32
C VAL A 110 -6.34 5.76 11.20
N ALA A 111 -6.62 4.60 11.79
CA ALA A 111 -7.82 4.35 12.62
C ALA A 111 -7.87 5.27 13.85
N PHE A 112 -6.74 5.44 14.51
CA PHE A 112 -6.64 6.30 15.69
C PHE A 112 -6.32 7.78 15.34
N ALA A 113 -6.18 8.09 14.05
CA ALA A 113 -5.79 9.42 13.55
C ALA A 113 -4.55 9.96 14.26
N VAL A 114 -3.55 9.10 14.45
CA VAL A 114 -2.33 9.41 15.21
C VAL A 114 -1.53 10.48 14.49
N LYS A 115 -1.26 11.59 15.17
CA LYS A 115 -0.41 12.68 14.67
C LYS A 115 0.99 12.52 15.24
N MET A 116 1.98 12.48 14.37
CA MET A 116 3.38 12.33 14.76
C MET A 116 4.24 13.49 14.27
N PRO A 117 5.23 13.92 15.05
CA PRO A 117 6.30 14.78 14.56
C PRO A 117 7.19 14.01 13.57
N ALA A 118 7.99 14.73 12.77
CA ALA A 118 8.83 14.11 11.72
C ALA A 118 9.79 13.05 12.27
N TRP A 119 10.38 13.29 13.43
CA TRP A 119 11.32 12.35 14.08
C TRP A 119 10.66 11.00 14.48
N GLY A 120 9.33 10.94 14.63
CA GLY A 120 8.60 9.70 14.91
C GLY A 120 7.99 9.08 13.66
N GLY A 121 7.33 9.89 12.81
CA GLY A 121 6.61 9.39 11.65
C GLY A 121 7.49 8.93 10.49
N LEU A 122 8.59 9.64 10.22
CA LEU A 122 9.50 9.27 9.13
C LEU A 122 10.23 7.92 9.37
N PRO A 123 10.75 7.62 10.57
CA PRO A 123 11.33 6.30 10.84
C PRO A 123 10.34 5.15 10.68
N VAL A 124 9.08 5.32 11.09
CA VAL A 124 8.04 4.30 10.91
C VAL A 124 7.84 4.00 9.42
N VAL A 125 7.67 5.04 8.61
CA VAL A 125 7.51 4.90 7.16
C VAL A 125 8.77 4.33 6.52
N ALA A 126 9.97 4.77 6.94
CA ALA A 126 11.23 4.30 6.42
C ALA A 126 11.46 2.80 6.68
N LEU A 127 11.12 2.32 7.88
CA LEU A 127 11.23 0.90 8.23
C LEU A 127 10.40 0.03 7.27
N PHE A 128 9.14 0.39 7.07
CA PHE A 128 8.25 -0.37 6.19
C PHE A 128 8.63 -0.21 4.71
N ALA A 129 9.04 0.98 4.30
CA ALA A 129 9.53 1.22 2.94
C ALA A 129 10.78 0.38 2.61
N ALA A 130 11.70 0.21 3.57
CA ALA A 130 12.87 -0.64 3.39
C ALA A 130 12.49 -2.10 3.18
N ALA A 131 11.52 -2.63 3.97
CA ALA A 131 11.02 -4.00 3.81
C ALA A 131 10.37 -4.21 2.44
N HIS A 132 9.48 -3.28 2.02
CA HIS A 132 8.86 -3.33 0.69
C HIS A 132 9.90 -3.27 -0.43
N GLY A 133 10.83 -2.32 -0.35
CA GLY A 133 11.87 -2.19 -1.37
C GLY A 133 12.77 -3.41 -1.47
N TYR A 134 13.14 -4.00 -0.33
CA TYR A 134 13.93 -5.21 -0.31
C TYR A 134 13.22 -6.39 -0.96
N ALA A 135 11.97 -6.68 -0.56
CA ALA A 135 11.20 -7.77 -1.13
C ALA A 135 11.09 -7.63 -2.65
N HIS A 136 10.74 -6.44 -3.15
CA HIS A 136 10.60 -6.21 -4.59
C HIS A 136 11.92 -6.20 -5.35
N GLY A 137 13.02 -5.83 -4.69
CA GLY A 137 14.35 -5.98 -5.25
C GLY A 137 14.71 -7.45 -5.51
N MET A 138 14.19 -8.37 -4.67
CA MET A 138 14.36 -9.81 -4.84
C MET A 138 13.43 -10.44 -5.89
N GLU A 139 12.31 -9.78 -6.20
CA GLU A 139 11.26 -10.29 -7.09
C GLU A 139 11.35 -9.75 -8.53
N VAL A 140 12.43 -9.06 -8.87
CA VAL A 140 12.63 -8.54 -10.23
C VAL A 140 12.59 -9.69 -11.23
N PRO A 141 11.66 -9.67 -12.22
CA PRO A 141 11.52 -10.77 -13.17
C PRO A 141 12.80 -10.99 -13.98
N ALA A 142 13.12 -12.26 -14.24
CA ALA A 142 14.27 -12.62 -15.07
C ALA A 142 14.20 -11.91 -16.43
N GLY A 143 15.33 -11.30 -16.83
CA GLY A 143 15.42 -10.51 -18.06
C GLY A 143 14.93 -9.06 -17.96
N SER A 144 14.41 -8.63 -16.81
CA SER A 144 14.09 -7.23 -16.55
C SER A 144 15.26 -6.51 -15.89
N ALA A 145 15.52 -5.26 -16.32
CA ALA A 145 16.46 -4.42 -15.60
C ALA A 145 15.78 -3.87 -14.32
N LEU A 146 16.49 -3.96 -13.19
CA LEU A 146 16.03 -3.42 -11.91
C LEU A 146 15.56 -1.97 -12.02
N ALA A 147 16.27 -1.15 -12.80
CA ALA A 147 15.94 0.27 -12.98
C ALA A 147 14.57 0.49 -13.65
N THR A 148 14.24 -0.27 -14.71
CA THR A 148 12.96 -0.12 -15.42
C THR A 148 11.79 -0.69 -14.62
N TYR A 149 11.98 -1.84 -13.98
CA TYR A 149 11.01 -2.42 -13.04
C TYR A 149 10.78 -1.49 -11.85
N GLY A 150 11.85 -1.04 -11.20
CA GLY A 150 11.80 -0.12 -10.07
C GLY A 150 11.14 1.21 -10.40
N ALA A 151 11.38 1.76 -11.60
CA ALA A 151 10.73 2.99 -12.04
C ALA A 151 9.20 2.81 -12.15
N GLY A 152 8.71 1.71 -12.74
CA GLY A 152 7.28 1.39 -12.80
C GLY A 152 6.68 1.26 -11.40
N PHE A 153 7.37 0.54 -10.53
CA PHE A 153 6.95 0.33 -9.14
C PHE A 153 6.85 1.66 -8.36
N VAL A 154 7.87 2.51 -8.46
CA VAL A 154 7.89 3.83 -7.81
C VAL A 154 6.73 4.70 -8.29
N VAL A 155 6.46 4.72 -9.60
CA VAL A 155 5.35 5.50 -10.16
C VAL A 155 4.00 5.00 -9.60
N ALA A 156 3.77 3.69 -9.59
CA ALA A 156 2.54 3.12 -9.01
C ALA A 156 2.42 3.42 -7.52
N THR A 157 3.50 3.29 -6.74
CA THR A 157 3.55 3.62 -5.32
C THR A 157 3.16 5.09 -5.07
N VAL A 158 3.77 6.02 -5.81
CA VAL A 158 3.45 7.45 -5.71
C VAL A 158 1.98 7.71 -6.04
N MET A 159 1.45 7.08 -7.10
CA MET A 159 0.04 7.22 -7.48
C MET A 159 -0.89 6.69 -6.38
N LEU A 160 -0.59 5.56 -5.75
CA LEU A 160 -1.37 5.02 -4.64
C LEU A 160 -1.30 5.90 -3.40
N HIS A 161 -0.13 6.45 -3.07
CA HIS A 161 0.00 7.44 -1.99
C HIS A 161 -0.85 8.68 -2.26
N LEU A 162 -0.81 9.23 -3.47
CA LEU A 162 -1.61 10.40 -3.85
C LEU A 162 -3.10 10.06 -3.83
N ALA A 163 -3.49 8.89 -4.32
CA ALA A 163 -4.88 8.42 -4.26
C ALA A 163 -5.39 8.34 -2.81
N GLY A 164 -4.61 7.74 -1.92
CA GLY A 164 -4.92 7.69 -0.48
C GLY A 164 -5.00 9.07 0.16
N LEU A 165 -4.04 9.95 -0.15
CA LEU A 165 -4.01 11.34 0.37
C LEU A 165 -5.25 12.13 -0.07
N VAL A 166 -5.57 12.11 -1.36
CA VAL A 166 -6.72 12.82 -1.92
C VAL A 166 -8.03 12.22 -1.38
N ALA A 167 -8.17 10.90 -1.42
CA ALA A 167 -9.36 10.21 -0.89
C ALA A 167 -9.55 10.53 0.60
N GLY A 168 -8.49 10.45 1.39
CA GLY A 168 -8.52 10.77 2.82
C GLY A 168 -8.96 12.21 3.07
N HIS A 169 -8.45 13.17 2.32
CA HIS A 169 -8.86 14.56 2.43
C HIS A 169 -10.33 14.79 2.07
N LEU A 170 -10.77 14.24 0.93
CA LEU A 170 -12.16 14.36 0.47
C LEU A 170 -13.16 13.71 1.44
N ILE A 171 -12.81 12.54 1.98
CA ILE A 171 -13.66 11.83 2.95
C ILE A 171 -13.73 12.62 4.26
N GLN A 172 -12.62 13.16 4.76
CA GLN A 172 -12.60 13.94 6.01
C GLN A 172 -13.52 15.16 5.95
N VAL A 173 -13.55 15.85 4.82
CA VAL A 173 -14.45 17.02 4.62
C VAL A 173 -15.93 16.62 4.73
N ARG A 174 -16.29 15.39 4.31
CA ARG A 174 -17.69 14.92 4.28
C ARG A 174 -18.14 14.17 5.53
N SER A 175 -17.23 13.57 6.29
CA SER A 175 -17.56 12.62 7.37
C SER A 175 -16.92 12.95 8.72
N ALA A 176 -16.40 14.18 8.89
CA ALA A 176 -15.63 14.57 10.09
C ALA A 176 -14.52 13.54 10.47
N GLY A 177 -13.98 12.85 9.47
CA GLY A 177 -12.90 11.89 9.63
C GLY A 177 -13.30 10.48 10.08
N ASN A 178 -14.54 10.23 10.49
CA ASN A 178 -14.96 8.92 10.99
C ASN A 178 -14.85 7.82 9.93
N ALA A 179 -15.17 8.11 8.66
CA ALA A 179 -15.06 7.13 7.59
C ALA A 179 -13.59 6.79 7.26
N VAL A 180 -12.66 7.75 7.33
CA VAL A 180 -11.22 7.48 7.16
C VAL A 180 -10.71 6.58 8.28
N ARG A 181 -11.15 6.83 9.52
CA ARG A 181 -10.78 5.98 10.67
C ARG A 181 -11.33 4.56 10.53
N ALA A 182 -12.57 4.41 10.06
CA ALA A 182 -13.16 3.10 9.78
C ALA A 182 -12.38 2.34 8.69
N LEU A 183 -11.95 3.02 7.61
CA LEU A 183 -11.07 2.43 6.61
C LEU A 183 -9.74 1.98 7.22
N GLY A 184 -9.14 2.80 8.08
CA GLY A 184 -7.93 2.42 8.80
C GLY A 184 -8.12 1.18 9.67
N ALA A 185 -9.24 1.06 10.39
CA ALA A 185 -9.55 -0.12 11.18
C ALA A 185 -9.73 -1.38 10.30
N SER A 186 -10.37 -1.25 9.15
CA SER A 186 -10.49 -2.36 8.17
C SER A 186 -9.12 -2.78 7.62
N MET A 187 -8.24 -1.83 7.33
CA MET A 187 -6.86 -2.11 6.90
C MET A 187 -6.08 -2.81 8.02
N ALA A 188 -6.21 -2.35 9.26
CA ALA A 188 -5.56 -3.01 10.40
C ALA A 188 -6.03 -4.46 10.58
N ALA A 189 -7.32 -4.73 10.43
CA ALA A 189 -7.86 -6.09 10.44
C ALA A 189 -7.29 -6.95 9.29
N GLY A 190 -7.16 -6.36 8.08
CA GLY A 190 -6.46 -7.00 6.95
C GLY A 190 -5.00 -7.33 7.29
N GLY A 191 -4.29 -6.41 7.96
CA GLY A 191 -2.92 -6.64 8.42
C GLY A 191 -2.79 -7.76 9.44
N VAL A 192 -3.75 -7.90 10.37
CA VAL A 192 -3.81 -9.06 11.29
C VAL A 192 -3.98 -10.36 10.51
N TYR A 193 -4.88 -10.38 9.53
CA TYR A 193 -5.09 -11.55 8.68
C TYR A 193 -3.81 -11.93 7.91
N LEU A 194 -3.14 -10.96 7.31
CA LEU A 194 -1.88 -11.18 6.57
C LEU A 194 -0.79 -11.74 7.48
N LEU A 195 -0.63 -11.20 8.70
CA LEU A 195 0.35 -11.71 9.68
C LEU A 195 0.03 -13.13 10.15
N ALA A 196 -1.25 -13.50 10.22
CA ALA A 196 -1.66 -14.85 10.62
C ALA A 196 -1.49 -15.87 9.46
N ALA A 197 -1.33 -15.41 8.23
CA ALA A 197 -1.18 -16.24 7.04
C ALA A 197 0.29 -16.55 6.67
N ILE A 198 1.27 -15.90 7.30
CA ILE A 198 2.71 -16.14 7.17
C ILE A 198 3.13 -17.26 8.11
#